data_6b9df17476edda885734b6c282c697a7
#
_entry.id   6b9df17476edda885734b6c282c697a7
#
_cell.length_a   1.000
_cell.length_b   1.000
_cell.length_c   1.000
_cell.angle_alpha   90.00
_cell.angle_beta   90.00
_cell.angle_gamma   90.00
#
_symmetry.space_group_name_H-M   'P 1'
#
loop_
_entity.id
_entity.type
_entity.pdbx_description
1 polymer ?
#
loop_
_entity_poly.entity_id
_entity_poly.type
_entity_poly.pdbx_seq_one_letter_code
_entity_poly.pdbx_strand_id
1 'polypeptide(L)'
;MRPFGSALTPKVGSVLAVIILALSVTLGATTSHADSTPTPSATSSTSAPSATPSPSPTDTSSAPSMNQPRKILSGWIPYYSMKTSLPSAILNADLIQQVSPFWYSLKDQKTITDLYTPANPNTPMATALQSMQAAGFKIIPTITDGTDVDPKTGNVSQMVLSNLLANPTSRANIVNTILNLVMTNNFDGIDLDFENFAYVDPISTWPTTETRWVQFLTDLATALHAQGKILSITTPPLFDPVSGKKGYYVYAWSQVASIIDQLHIMAYDYSTSSPGPIGPLQWTTNAVTYAVSVIPASKIYIGIPGYGRDWVTKVVGTCPTLPINYSKTVAPGVVSTVVMHSVAALAAAYGATPTYNQTYAESSFTYQKVYNGTLSNGALTTCTAYRTVWYQDAQSFSARANLVSQYRLGGLSEWTFGMEDPSAFQAIRVVALSIAPDSVAASLSADSTNISIGTPTKVVGTFTLPDKTPAAGIPVHLQTQSPGGTWTTVQDGVTAADGTFTSTLQLTQNTNIRMFSDGSWQRLEGDTPTVAINVSRVLSWTIPASMKVGVPYTIKAQVSPAVAGVTVALSNGASAVTDSSGLATFTVTNGSSGFVPYRLTIAADQNFAATQTAFVIVWAR
;
A
#
# COMPACT_ATOMS: atom_id res chain seq x y z
N MET A 1 -23.42 45.86 -19.00
CA MET A 1 -23.15 45.23 -20.27
C MET A 1 -21.97 45.94 -20.93
N ARG A 2 -20.81 45.36 -20.85
CA ARG A 2 -19.63 45.64 -21.68
C ARG A 2 -18.76 44.37 -21.62
N PRO A 3 -18.26 43.86 -22.76
CA PRO A 3 -17.48 42.61 -22.77
C PRO A 3 -16.03 42.93 -22.45
N PHE A 4 -15.43 42.17 -21.52
CA PHE A 4 -13.98 42.12 -21.30
C PHE A 4 -13.39 41.13 -22.31
N GLY A 5 -12.82 41.64 -23.37
CA GLY A 5 -11.88 40.95 -24.21
C GLY A 5 -10.51 41.53 -23.96
N SER A 6 -9.58 40.72 -23.48
CA SER A 6 -8.14 40.89 -23.74
C SER A 6 -7.46 39.53 -23.62
N ALA A 7 -7.07 39.03 -24.79
CA ALA A 7 -6.18 37.90 -24.93
C ALA A 7 -4.83 38.23 -24.28
N LEU A 8 -4.49 37.55 -23.22
CA LEU A 8 -3.12 37.47 -22.72
C LEU A 8 -2.47 36.27 -23.41
N THR A 9 -1.67 36.56 -24.42
CA THR A 9 -0.65 35.65 -24.92
C THR A 9 0.31 35.34 -23.75
N PRO A 10 0.53 34.08 -23.37
CA PRO A 10 1.60 33.76 -22.45
C PRO A 10 2.93 33.98 -23.18
N LYS A 11 3.75 34.90 -22.68
CA LYS A 11 5.17 34.92 -23.03
C LYS A 11 5.78 33.61 -22.55
N VAL A 12 6.12 32.76 -23.50
CA VAL A 12 6.98 31.61 -23.30
C VAL A 12 8.33 32.13 -22.84
N GLY A 13 8.68 31.80 -21.62
CA GLY A 13 9.98 32.18 -21.10
C GLY A 13 10.09 31.96 -19.61
N SER A 14 10.16 30.72 -19.20
CA SER A 14 10.99 30.23 -18.09
C SER A 14 10.84 28.73 -18.02
N VAL A 15 11.73 28.05 -18.67
CA VAL A 15 12.06 26.65 -18.45
C VAL A 15 12.32 26.49 -16.97
N LEU A 16 11.51 25.72 -16.27
CA LEU A 16 11.86 25.19 -14.98
C LEU A 16 12.91 24.12 -15.21
N ALA A 17 14.16 24.56 -15.45
CA ALA A 17 15.29 23.71 -15.22
C ALA A 17 15.19 23.31 -13.75
N VAL A 18 15.11 22.02 -13.45
CA VAL A 18 15.38 21.49 -12.14
C VAL A 18 16.82 21.89 -11.82
N ILE A 19 16.99 23.11 -11.31
CA ILE A 19 18.27 23.57 -10.78
C ILE A 19 18.42 22.81 -9.47
N ILE A 20 19.22 21.75 -9.53
CA ILE A 20 19.82 21.10 -8.37
C ILE A 20 20.71 22.16 -7.71
N LEU A 21 20.13 23.00 -6.86
CA LEU A 21 20.89 23.86 -5.98
C LEU A 21 21.25 23.04 -4.74
N ALA A 22 22.43 22.41 -4.78
CA ALA A 22 23.05 21.90 -3.58
C ALA A 22 23.34 23.09 -2.67
N LEU A 23 22.46 23.36 -1.73
CA LEU A 23 22.71 24.30 -0.65
C LEU A 23 23.60 23.62 0.39
N SER A 24 24.93 23.81 0.26
CA SER A 24 25.87 23.56 1.35
C SER A 24 25.65 24.63 2.43
N VAL A 25 24.86 24.29 3.44
CA VAL A 25 24.78 25.08 4.68
C VAL A 25 25.95 24.64 5.55
N THR A 26 27.02 25.44 5.56
CA THR A 26 28.05 25.36 6.58
C THR A 26 27.50 26.01 7.86
N LEU A 27 27.07 25.20 8.82
CA LEU A 27 26.87 25.65 10.20
C LEU A 27 28.25 25.79 10.86
N GLY A 28 28.63 27.02 11.15
CA GLY A 28 29.73 27.33 12.06
C GLY A 28 29.35 26.94 13.48
N ALA A 29 30.05 25.97 14.03
CA ALA A 29 29.94 25.59 15.42
C ALA A 29 30.69 26.62 16.27
N THR A 30 29.98 27.35 17.14
CA THR A 30 30.58 28.05 18.28
C THR A 30 30.47 27.15 19.51
N THR A 31 31.62 26.72 19.97
CA THR A 31 31.81 26.04 21.26
C THR A 31 31.64 27.02 22.42
N SER A 32 30.79 26.70 23.38
CA SER A 32 30.85 27.30 24.72
C SER A 32 30.99 26.19 25.75
N HIS A 33 32.04 26.29 26.53
CA HIS A 33 32.35 25.49 27.71
C HIS A 33 31.51 25.93 28.92
N ALA A 34 31.12 24.97 29.73
CA ALA A 34 30.99 25.04 31.20
C ALA A 34 30.47 23.66 31.67
N ASP A 35 31.05 23.02 32.47
CA ASP A 35 31.73 22.89 33.72
C ASP A 35 30.94 21.99 34.70
N SER A 36 31.66 20.93 35.08
CA SER A 36 31.70 20.10 36.29
C SER A 36 30.47 19.87 37.20
N THR A 37 30.16 18.59 37.29
CA THR A 37 29.87 17.64 38.38
C THR A 37 29.70 18.15 39.83
N PRO A 38 28.95 17.42 40.75
CA PRO A 38 29.44 16.11 41.22
C PRO A 38 28.39 15.02 41.54
N THR A 39 28.87 13.81 41.50
CA THR A 39 28.27 12.57 42.03
C THR A 39 28.26 12.55 43.55
N PRO A 40 27.38 11.79 44.20
CA PRO A 40 27.81 11.01 45.35
C PRO A 40 27.59 9.50 45.24
N SER A 41 28.53 8.85 45.84
CA SER A 41 28.82 7.43 45.98
C SER A 41 27.76 6.55 46.60
N ALA A 42 27.95 5.29 46.26
CA ALA A 42 27.27 4.10 46.76
C ALA A 42 27.50 3.82 48.28
N THR A 43 26.57 3.10 48.88
CA THR A 43 26.85 2.08 49.89
C THR A 43 25.96 0.87 49.74
N SER A 44 26.63 -0.26 49.79
CA SER A 44 26.16 -1.64 49.74
C SER A 44 25.46 -2.08 51.01
N SER A 45 24.50 -3.02 50.94
CA SER A 45 24.55 -4.28 51.72
C SER A 45 23.40 -5.24 51.38
N THR A 46 23.79 -6.39 50.97
CA THR A 46 23.33 -7.78 51.17
C THR A 46 22.05 -8.04 51.95
N SER A 47 21.15 -8.81 51.35
CA SER A 47 20.71 -10.14 51.81
C SER A 47 19.59 -10.69 50.92
N ALA A 48 19.77 -11.94 50.45
CA ALA A 48 18.69 -12.71 49.83
C ALA A 48 17.79 -13.30 50.95
N PRO A 49 16.50 -13.50 50.65
CA PRO A 49 15.86 -14.75 50.96
C PRO A 49 14.92 -15.30 49.86
N SER A 50 15.00 -16.61 49.80
CA SER A 50 13.93 -17.59 49.59
C SER A 50 12.91 -17.43 48.49
N ALA A 51 12.94 -18.38 47.56
CA ALA A 51 11.96 -18.63 46.53
C ALA A 51 10.55 -18.88 47.10
N THR A 52 9.59 -18.12 46.62
CA THR A 52 8.15 -18.40 46.73
C THR A 52 7.60 -18.79 45.34
N PRO A 53 6.62 -19.70 45.22
CA PRO A 53 6.22 -20.28 43.95
C PRO A 53 5.58 -19.23 43.04
N SER A 54 5.94 -19.31 41.74
CA SER A 54 5.38 -18.54 40.66
C SER A 54 3.87 -18.71 40.56
N PRO A 55 3.07 -17.63 40.50
CA PRO A 55 1.67 -17.74 40.10
C PRO A 55 1.58 -18.04 38.62
N SER A 56 0.62 -18.91 38.25
CA SER A 56 0.19 -19.19 36.87
C SER A 56 -0.03 -17.90 36.09
N PRO A 57 0.22 -17.92 34.78
CA PRO A 57 -0.06 -16.74 33.94
C PRO A 57 -1.55 -16.44 34.00
N THR A 58 -1.87 -15.34 34.63
CA THR A 58 -3.18 -14.67 34.49
C THR A 58 -3.31 -14.22 33.05
N ASP A 59 -4.40 -14.62 32.38
CA ASP A 59 -4.85 -14.05 31.13
C ASP A 59 -4.79 -12.52 31.23
N THR A 60 -3.78 -11.92 30.63
CA THR A 60 -3.79 -10.51 30.31
C THR A 60 -4.82 -10.34 29.20
N SER A 61 -6.03 -9.94 29.58
CA SER A 61 -7.00 -9.40 28.63
C SER A 61 -6.26 -8.33 27.82
N SER A 62 -6.04 -8.61 26.53
CA SER A 62 -5.50 -7.64 25.59
C SER A 62 -6.36 -6.37 25.69
N ALA A 63 -5.70 -5.23 25.96
CA ALA A 63 -6.33 -3.93 25.80
C ALA A 63 -7.05 -3.88 24.43
N PRO A 64 -8.20 -3.21 24.32
CA PRO A 64 -8.90 -3.12 23.04
C PRO A 64 -7.89 -2.62 22.00
N SER A 65 -7.72 -3.38 20.93
CA SER A 65 -6.88 -3.02 19.80
C SER A 65 -7.40 -1.69 19.27
N MET A 66 -6.68 -0.61 19.50
CA MET A 66 -6.98 0.66 18.85
C MET A 66 -6.88 0.42 17.33
N ASN A 67 -7.91 0.80 16.59
CA ASN A 67 -7.89 0.68 15.13
C ASN A 67 -6.61 1.32 14.60
N GLN A 68 -5.86 0.56 13.80
CA GLN A 68 -4.69 1.11 13.14
C GLN A 68 -5.17 2.16 12.11
N PRO A 69 -4.45 3.28 11.95
CA PRO A 69 -4.81 4.26 10.93
C PRO A 69 -4.83 3.62 9.55
N ARG A 70 -5.75 4.05 8.70
CA ARG A 70 -5.69 3.67 7.29
C ARG A 70 -4.40 4.22 6.67
N LYS A 71 -3.65 3.39 5.98
CA LYS A 71 -2.45 3.86 5.26
C LYS A 71 -2.87 4.66 4.02
N ILE A 72 -3.01 5.96 4.16
CA ILE A 72 -3.43 6.89 3.10
C ILE A 72 -2.31 7.77 2.57
N LEU A 73 -1.07 7.54 2.99
CA LEU A 73 0.06 8.34 2.57
C LEU A 73 1.00 7.52 1.70
N SER A 74 1.50 8.15 0.67
CA SER A 74 2.65 7.78 -0.14
C SER A 74 3.53 9.00 -0.32
N GLY A 75 4.71 8.87 -0.91
CA GLY A 75 5.53 10.03 -1.23
C GLY A 75 6.92 9.67 -1.71
N TRP A 76 7.64 10.71 -2.08
CA TRP A 76 8.94 10.57 -2.72
C TRP A 76 10.10 10.61 -1.72
N ILE A 77 11.10 9.76 -1.99
CA ILE A 77 12.39 9.72 -1.29
C ILE A 77 13.47 10.07 -2.31
N PRO A 78 13.80 11.37 -2.48
CA PRO A 78 14.79 11.79 -3.46
C PRO A 78 16.22 11.37 -3.07
N TYR A 79 17.03 11.04 -4.08
CA TYR A 79 18.41 10.64 -3.91
C TYR A 79 19.27 11.68 -3.17
N TYR A 80 18.93 12.96 -3.26
CA TYR A 80 19.68 14.06 -2.65
C TYR A 80 19.26 14.37 -1.21
N SER A 81 18.15 13.83 -0.71
CA SER A 81 17.61 14.08 0.64
C SER A 81 17.47 12.82 1.50
N MET A 82 18.18 11.75 1.16
CA MET A 82 18.09 10.46 1.84
C MET A 82 18.24 10.53 3.37
N LYS A 83 19.06 11.47 3.86
CA LYS A 83 19.33 11.63 5.30
C LYS A 83 18.12 12.15 6.09
N THR A 84 17.17 12.76 5.44
CA THR A 84 15.93 13.30 6.05
C THR A 84 14.70 12.53 5.60
N SER A 85 14.59 12.22 4.30
CA SER A 85 13.38 11.63 3.73
C SER A 85 13.16 10.18 4.16
N LEU A 86 14.18 9.33 4.16
CA LEU A 86 14.03 7.93 4.56
C LEU A 86 13.71 7.78 6.06
N PRO A 87 14.40 8.46 7.00
CA PRO A 87 14.02 8.41 8.41
C PRO A 87 12.62 8.94 8.68
N SER A 88 12.19 10.02 8.02
CA SER A 88 10.82 10.55 8.15
C SER A 88 9.79 9.52 7.70
N ALA A 89 9.99 8.89 6.55
CA ALA A 89 9.10 7.84 6.07
C ALA A 89 9.02 6.65 7.07
N ILE A 90 10.15 6.16 7.57
CA ILE A 90 10.18 5.03 8.51
C ILE A 90 9.47 5.38 9.82
N LEU A 91 9.66 6.60 10.35
CA LEU A 91 9.02 7.07 11.58
C LEU A 91 7.47 7.09 11.46
N ASN A 92 6.94 7.25 10.25
CA ASN A 92 5.51 7.36 9.98
C ASN A 92 4.98 6.18 9.15
N ALA A 93 5.59 5.00 9.29
CA ALA A 93 5.21 3.79 8.55
C ALA A 93 3.78 3.31 8.82
N ASP A 94 3.17 3.74 9.92
CA ASP A 94 1.76 3.51 10.25
C ASP A 94 0.79 4.20 9.27
N LEU A 95 1.20 5.30 8.65
CA LEU A 95 0.41 6.07 7.67
C LEU A 95 0.76 5.72 6.23
N ILE A 96 1.99 5.23 5.99
CA ILE A 96 2.56 5.09 4.65
C ILE A 96 2.33 3.70 4.10
N GLN A 97 1.73 3.62 2.92
CA GLN A 97 1.50 2.36 2.20
C GLN A 97 2.62 2.02 1.21
N GLN A 98 3.22 3.05 0.60
CA GLN A 98 4.27 2.91 -0.40
C GLN A 98 5.19 4.12 -0.41
N VAL A 99 6.39 3.92 -0.93
CA VAL A 99 7.39 4.96 -1.16
C VAL A 99 7.86 4.94 -2.60
N SER A 100 8.16 6.13 -3.14
CA SER A 100 8.65 6.31 -4.49
C SER A 100 10.08 6.87 -4.45
N PRO A 101 11.11 6.01 -4.43
CA PRO A 101 12.50 6.44 -4.58
C PRO A 101 12.69 7.22 -5.87
N PHE A 102 12.97 8.52 -5.77
CA PHE A 102 13.21 9.41 -6.91
C PHE A 102 14.68 9.33 -7.31
N TRP A 103 15.06 8.17 -7.91
CA TRP A 103 16.45 7.77 -8.08
C TRP A 103 16.88 7.52 -9.51
N TYR A 104 15.96 7.57 -10.47
CA TYR A 104 16.23 7.15 -11.84
C TYR A 104 15.82 8.19 -12.85
N SER A 105 16.55 8.24 -13.97
CA SER A 105 16.20 9.05 -15.13
C SER A 105 16.42 8.27 -16.42
N LEU A 106 15.44 8.24 -17.30
CA LEU A 106 15.54 7.60 -18.61
C LEU A 106 16.47 8.44 -19.50
N LYS A 107 17.67 7.95 -19.80
CA LYS A 107 18.67 8.66 -20.59
C LYS A 107 18.44 8.50 -22.08
N ASP A 108 18.12 7.30 -22.50
CA ASP A 108 17.83 6.91 -23.87
C ASP A 108 17.00 5.63 -23.88
N GLN A 109 16.64 5.13 -25.09
CA GLN A 109 15.80 3.95 -25.22
C GLN A 109 16.34 2.65 -24.60
N LYS A 110 17.60 2.62 -24.15
CA LYS A 110 18.29 1.43 -23.60
C LYS A 110 18.99 1.68 -22.28
N THR A 111 19.00 2.92 -21.79
CA THR A 111 19.81 3.31 -20.64
C THR A 111 18.97 4.11 -19.64
N ILE A 112 18.98 3.67 -18.40
CA ILE A 112 18.47 4.42 -17.26
C ILE A 112 19.67 4.86 -16.42
N THR A 113 19.72 6.15 -16.09
CA THR A 113 20.72 6.72 -15.21
C THR A 113 20.34 6.47 -13.75
N ASP A 114 21.27 5.90 -13.00
CA ASP A 114 21.20 5.81 -11.54
C ASP A 114 21.68 7.15 -10.94
N LEU A 115 20.77 7.86 -10.28
CA LEU A 115 21.04 9.12 -9.60
C LEU A 115 21.43 8.91 -8.12
N TYR A 116 21.04 7.74 -7.56
CA TYR A 116 21.24 7.43 -6.15
C TYR A 116 22.71 7.17 -5.80
N THR A 117 23.35 6.26 -6.52
CA THR A 117 24.70 5.79 -6.18
C THR A 117 25.74 6.91 -6.16
N PRO A 118 25.79 7.82 -7.14
CA PRO A 118 26.72 8.95 -7.11
C PRO A 118 26.47 9.94 -5.97
N ALA A 119 25.20 10.13 -5.59
CA ALA A 119 24.79 11.05 -4.53
C ALA A 119 25.00 10.48 -3.11
N ASN A 120 25.02 9.15 -2.97
CA ASN A 120 25.10 8.44 -1.70
C ASN A 120 26.26 7.42 -1.67
N PRO A 121 27.51 7.83 -1.90
CA PRO A 121 28.65 6.91 -2.07
C PRO A 121 28.96 6.08 -0.81
N ASN A 122 28.51 6.52 0.36
CA ASN A 122 28.75 5.85 1.64
C ASN A 122 27.55 4.99 2.12
N THR A 123 26.47 4.94 1.35
CA THR A 123 25.27 4.15 1.70
C THR A 123 24.88 3.32 0.50
N PRO A 124 25.16 2.01 0.49
CA PRO A 124 24.75 1.13 -0.60
C PRO A 124 23.23 1.18 -0.81
N MET A 125 22.79 1.18 -2.07
CA MET A 125 21.36 1.20 -2.42
C MET A 125 20.60 0.04 -1.73
N ALA A 126 21.20 -1.15 -1.68
CA ALA A 126 20.62 -2.31 -1.02
C ALA A 126 20.27 -2.07 0.45
N THR A 127 21.11 -1.29 1.18
CA THR A 127 20.84 -0.95 2.59
C THR A 127 19.59 -0.07 2.73
N ALA A 128 19.44 0.93 1.85
CA ALA A 128 18.25 1.78 1.84
C ALA A 128 17.00 0.98 1.49
N LEU A 129 17.06 0.10 0.48
CA LEU A 129 15.95 -0.77 0.09
C LEU A 129 15.55 -1.73 1.22
N GLN A 130 16.51 -2.36 1.90
CA GLN A 130 16.24 -3.21 3.06
C GLN A 130 15.51 -2.46 4.18
N SER A 131 15.90 -1.20 4.44
CA SER A 131 15.22 -0.37 5.45
C SER A 131 13.76 -0.08 5.08
N MET A 132 13.49 0.19 3.79
CA MET A 132 12.12 0.40 3.28
C MET A 132 11.29 -0.89 3.36
N GLN A 133 11.86 -2.04 2.99
CA GLN A 133 11.22 -3.35 3.09
C GLN A 133 10.91 -3.72 4.53
N ALA A 134 11.87 -3.49 5.45
CA ALA A 134 11.67 -3.75 6.88
C ALA A 134 10.56 -2.88 7.49
N ALA A 135 10.33 -1.67 6.96
CA ALA A 135 9.21 -0.81 7.34
C ALA A 135 7.86 -1.24 6.72
N GLY A 136 7.86 -2.28 5.86
CA GLY A 136 6.65 -2.81 5.23
C GLY A 136 6.12 -1.97 4.08
N PHE A 137 6.95 -1.13 3.46
CA PHE A 137 6.55 -0.32 2.32
C PHE A 137 6.53 -1.12 1.02
N LYS A 138 5.57 -0.83 0.15
CA LYS A 138 5.73 -1.11 -1.29
C LYS A 138 6.74 -0.11 -1.86
N ILE A 139 7.66 -0.61 -2.67
CA ILE A 139 8.73 0.21 -3.27
C ILE A 139 8.45 0.36 -4.76
N ILE A 140 8.00 1.54 -5.16
CA ILE A 140 7.63 1.90 -6.54
C ILE A 140 8.49 3.09 -6.96
N PRO A 141 9.74 2.85 -7.42
CA PRO A 141 10.64 3.96 -7.74
C PRO A 141 10.10 4.84 -8.86
N THR A 142 10.44 6.12 -8.79
CA THR A 142 10.13 7.08 -9.85
C THR A 142 11.30 7.17 -10.84
N ILE A 143 10.95 7.14 -12.12
CA ILE A 143 11.83 7.42 -13.24
C ILE A 143 11.38 8.69 -13.95
N THR A 144 12.30 9.66 -14.12
CA THR A 144 12.05 10.90 -14.85
C THR A 144 12.41 10.75 -16.32
N ASP A 145 11.86 11.64 -17.15
CA ASP A 145 12.23 11.77 -18.56
C ASP A 145 13.50 12.63 -18.70
N GLY A 146 14.60 12.00 -19.04
CA GLY A 146 15.87 12.65 -19.32
C GLY A 146 16.36 12.45 -20.74
N THR A 147 15.51 11.91 -21.63
CA THR A 147 15.89 11.58 -23.02
C THR A 147 16.18 12.80 -23.86
N ASP A 148 15.58 13.91 -23.55
CA ASP A 148 15.62 15.18 -24.27
C ASP A 148 16.55 16.22 -23.62
N VAL A 149 17.17 15.88 -22.49
CA VAL A 149 18.11 16.75 -21.78
C VAL A 149 19.53 16.59 -22.36
N ASP A 150 20.10 17.68 -22.88
CA ASP A 150 21.54 17.71 -23.21
C ASP A 150 22.38 17.64 -21.92
N PRO A 151 23.16 16.59 -21.72
CA PRO A 151 23.90 16.39 -20.48
C PRO A 151 25.01 17.42 -20.23
N LYS A 152 25.40 18.20 -21.24
CA LYS A 152 26.44 19.24 -21.13
C LYS A 152 25.87 20.61 -20.81
N THR A 153 24.71 20.94 -21.36
CA THR A 153 24.11 22.28 -21.26
C THR A 153 22.89 22.30 -20.35
N GLY A 154 22.26 21.16 -20.08
CA GLY A 154 20.99 21.05 -19.39
C GLY A 154 19.79 21.54 -20.22
N ASN A 155 20.02 21.89 -21.49
CA ASN A 155 18.93 22.32 -22.37
C ASN A 155 18.06 21.14 -22.76
N VAL A 156 16.75 21.37 -22.80
CA VAL A 156 15.75 20.37 -23.19
C VAL A 156 15.39 20.56 -24.66
N SER A 157 15.44 19.48 -25.43
CA SER A 157 15.05 19.45 -26.85
C SER A 157 13.62 19.01 -26.99
N GLN A 158 12.87 19.64 -27.91
CA GLN A 158 11.45 19.32 -28.14
C GLN A 158 11.28 18.01 -28.89
N MET A 159 10.17 17.32 -28.64
CA MET A 159 9.66 16.15 -29.35
C MET A 159 10.56 14.89 -29.28
N VAL A 160 11.60 14.85 -28.43
CA VAL A 160 12.52 13.71 -28.40
C VAL A 160 11.80 12.46 -27.91
N LEU A 161 11.20 12.51 -26.71
CA LEU A 161 10.46 11.37 -26.17
C LEU A 161 9.30 10.98 -27.09
N SER A 162 8.50 11.94 -27.55
CA SER A 162 7.38 11.67 -28.45
C SER A 162 7.81 10.93 -29.71
N ASN A 163 8.96 11.28 -30.30
CA ASN A 163 9.50 10.61 -31.48
C ASN A 163 10.07 9.22 -31.16
N LEU A 164 10.69 9.02 -30.00
CA LEU A 164 11.12 7.70 -29.53
C LEU A 164 9.90 6.76 -29.36
N LEU A 165 8.83 7.25 -28.77
CA LEU A 165 7.60 6.49 -28.56
C LEU A 165 6.84 6.19 -29.88
N ALA A 166 7.00 7.01 -30.91
CA ALA A 166 6.43 6.76 -32.23
C ALA A 166 7.03 5.55 -32.94
N ASN A 167 8.32 5.25 -32.66
CA ASN A 167 9.01 4.14 -33.27
C ASN A 167 8.77 2.85 -32.46
N PRO A 168 8.16 1.80 -33.05
CA PRO A 168 7.85 0.57 -32.30
C PRO A 168 9.07 -0.11 -31.66
N THR A 169 10.21 -0.10 -32.35
CA THR A 169 11.46 -0.69 -31.83
C THR A 169 12.01 0.10 -30.64
N SER A 170 12.03 1.44 -30.76
CA SER A 170 12.49 2.31 -29.67
C SER A 170 11.57 2.18 -28.46
N ARG A 171 10.25 2.16 -28.68
CA ARG A 171 9.25 1.99 -27.63
C ARG A 171 9.40 0.64 -26.94
N ALA A 172 9.56 -0.46 -27.68
CA ALA A 172 9.82 -1.78 -27.11
C ALA A 172 11.14 -1.83 -26.31
N ASN A 173 12.18 -1.15 -26.78
CA ASN A 173 13.44 -1.05 -26.02
C ASN A 173 13.24 -0.33 -24.68
N ILE A 174 12.50 0.80 -24.67
CA ILE A 174 12.20 1.55 -23.43
C ILE A 174 11.41 0.65 -22.45
N VAL A 175 10.36 -0.03 -22.93
CA VAL A 175 9.57 -0.98 -22.13
C VAL A 175 10.45 -2.05 -21.49
N ASN A 176 11.30 -2.71 -22.28
CA ASN A 176 12.21 -3.74 -21.79
C ASN A 176 13.23 -3.19 -20.78
N THR A 177 13.75 -1.97 -21.02
CA THR A 177 14.72 -1.32 -20.14
C THR A 177 14.10 -1.01 -18.78
N ILE A 178 12.87 -0.50 -18.74
CA ILE A 178 12.13 -0.25 -17.50
C ILE A 178 11.77 -1.56 -16.80
N LEU A 179 11.24 -2.55 -17.54
CA LEU A 179 10.92 -3.85 -16.96
C LEU A 179 12.13 -4.51 -16.31
N ASN A 180 13.29 -4.49 -16.99
CA ASN A 180 14.52 -5.03 -16.46
C ASN A 180 14.95 -4.32 -15.16
N LEU A 181 14.83 -2.99 -15.07
CA LEU A 181 15.10 -2.26 -13.84
C LEU A 181 14.21 -2.77 -12.67
N VAL A 182 12.91 -2.90 -12.91
CA VAL A 182 11.93 -3.37 -11.91
C VAL A 182 12.25 -4.78 -11.46
N MET A 183 12.52 -5.69 -12.39
CA MET A 183 12.75 -7.11 -12.09
C MET A 183 14.10 -7.34 -11.42
N THR A 184 15.17 -6.68 -11.87
CA THR A 184 16.52 -6.86 -11.31
C THR A 184 16.60 -6.42 -9.84
N ASN A 185 15.86 -5.37 -9.47
CA ASN A 185 15.85 -4.85 -8.10
C ASN A 185 14.67 -5.35 -7.27
N ASN A 186 13.84 -6.22 -7.82
CA ASN A 186 12.62 -6.74 -7.19
C ASN A 186 11.71 -5.62 -6.64
N PHE A 187 11.52 -4.54 -7.41
CA PHE A 187 10.59 -3.48 -7.06
C PHE A 187 9.13 -3.95 -7.22
N ASP A 188 8.21 -3.33 -6.49
CA ASP A 188 6.78 -3.63 -6.60
C ASP A 188 6.14 -3.05 -7.86
N GLY A 189 6.79 -2.10 -8.49
CA GLY A 189 6.35 -1.43 -9.70
C GLY A 189 7.29 -0.33 -10.13
N ILE A 190 6.79 0.57 -10.97
CA ILE A 190 7.48 1.78 -11.43
C ILE A 190 6.49 2.95 -11.46
N ASP A 191 6.96 4.15 -11.13
CA ASP A 191 6.25 5.40 -11.29
C ASP A 191 6.92 6.25 -12.40
N LEU A 192 6.14 6.72 -13.37
CA LEU A 192 6.63 7.54 -14.47
C LEU A 192 6.32 9.01 -14.21
N ASP A 193 7.35 9.79 -13.91
CA ASP A 193 7.30 11.25 -13.79
C ASP A 193 7.91 11.89 -15.05
N PHE A 194 7.22 11.73 -16.18
CA PHE A 194 7.63 12.23 -17.47
C PHE A 194 6.93 13.55 -17.75
N GLU A 195 7.67 14.66 -17.62
CA GLU A 195 7.10 16.01 -17.67
C GLU A 195 7.46 16.81 -18.93
N ASN A 196 8.62 16.54 -19.54
CA ASN A 196 9.15 17.39 -20.59
C ASN A 196 8.24 17.49 -21.81
N PHE A 197 7.61 16.40 -22.23
CA PHE A 197 6.67 16.42 -23.36
C PHE A 197 5.43 17.28 -23.10
N ALA A 198 5.10 17.55 -21.86
CA ALA A 198 3.96 18.37 -21.48
C ALA A 198 4.36 19.85 -21.27
N TYR A 199 5.59 20.11 -20.81
CA TYR A 199 6.04 21.47 -20.50
C TYR A 199 6.84 22.13 -21.64
N VAL A 200 7.54 21.34 -22.45
CA VAL A 200 8.51 21.82 -23.44
C VAL A 200 7.97 21.67 -24.86
N ASP A 201 7.24 20.59 -25.15
CA ASP A 201 6.68 20.37 -26.49
C ASP A 201 5.54 21.34 -26.80
N PRO A 202 5.44 21.81 -28.05
CA PRO A 202 4.33 22.67 -28.46
C PRO A 202 2.96 22.00 -28.25
N ILE A 203 1.99 22.70 -27.66
CA ILE A 203 0.63 22.20 -27.41
C ILE A 203 -0.03 21.65 -28.70
N SER A 204 0.31 22.21 -29.86
CA SER A 204 -0.16 21.72 -31.18
C SER A 204 0.25 20.28 -31.49
N THR A 205 1.29 19.76 -30.83
CA THR A 205 1.77 18.38 -31.00
C THR A 205 1.11 17.38 -30.04
N TRP A 206 0.43 17.86 -29.01
CA TRP A 206 -0.16 17.03 -27.97
C TRP A 206 -1.14 15.96 -28.49
N PRO A 207 -2.03 16.22 -29.47
CA PRO A 207 -2.91 15.16 -29.98
C PRO A 207 -2.16 13.95 -30.54
N THR A 208 -0.97 14.18 -31.12
CA THR A 208 -0.11 13.11 -31.65
C THR A 208 0.67 12.42 -30.50
N THR A 209 1.20 13.21 -29.57
CA THR A 209 1.94 12.70 -28.40
C THR A 209 1.02 11.90 -27.48
N GLU A 210 -0.20 12.34 -27.25
CA GLU A 210 -1.24 11.63 -26.50
C GLU A 210 -1.41 10.18 -27.00
N THR A 211 -1.60 9.99 -28.31
CA THR A 211 -1.76 8.65 -28.89
C THR A 211 -0.52 7.77 -28.64
N ARG A 212 0.68 8.34 -28.79
CA ARG A 212 1.96 7.62 -28.56
C ARG A 212 2.16 7.27 -27.09
N TRP A 213 1.79 8.18 -26.20
CA TRP A 213 1.81 8.01 -24.75
C TRP A 213 0.91 6.87 -24.30
N VAL A 214 -0.35 6.85 -24.74
CA VAL A 214 -1.31 5.78 -24.43
C VAL A 214 -0.79 4.43 -24.92
N GLN A 215 -0.24 4.36 -26.15
CA GLN A 215 0.33 3.12 -26.67
C GLN A 215 1.54 2.65 -25.83
N PHE A 216 2.41 3.56 -25.43
CA PHE A 216 3.55 3.23 -24.59
C PHE A 216 3.12 2.68 -23.21
N LEU A 217 2.16 3.35 -22.56
CA LEU A 217 1.62 2.88 -21.30
C LEU A 217 0.95 1.50 -21.43
N THR A 218 0.24 1.25 -22.55
CA THR A 218 -0.36 -0.06 -22.81
C THR A 218 0.69 -1.15 -22.93
N ASP A 219 1.76 -0.90 -23.69
CA ASP A 219 2.85 -1.85 -23.88
C ASP A 219 3.59 -2.11 -22.54
N LEU A 220 3.86 -1.06 -21.76
CA LEU A 220 4.54 -1.15 -20.48
C LEU A 220 3.68 -1.84 -19.41
N ALA A 221 2.39 -1.48 -19.30
CA ALA A 221 1.46 -2.13 -18.39
C ALA A 221 1.34 -3.62 -18.68
N THR A 222 1.21 -4.00 -19.97
CA THR A 222 1.16 -5.41 -20.37
C THR A 222 2.40 -6.18 -19.87
N ALA A 223 3.59 -5.60 -20.02
CA ALA A 223 4.83 -6.23 -19.59
C ALA A 223 4.94 -6.33 -18.05
N LEU A 224 4.57 -5.27 -17.33
CA LEU A 224 4.61 -5.20 -15.87
C LEU A 224 3.56 -6.11 -15.22
N HIS A 225 2.30 -6.06 -15.70
CA HIS A 225 1.20 -6.86 -15.17
C HIS A 225 1.42 -8.36 -15.38
N ALA A 226 2.07 -8.77 -16.46
CA ALA A 226 2.50 -10.16 -16.66
C ALA A 226 3.46 -10.67 -15.56
N GLN A 227 4.11 -9.76 -14.83
CA GLN A 227 4.99 -10.03 -13.70
C GLN A 227 4.37 -9.64 -12.34
N GLY A 228 3.08 -9.28 -12.30
CA GLY A 228 2.39 -8.82 -11.10
C GLY A 228 2.93 -7.49 -10.55
N LYS A 229 3.49 -6.62 -11.42
CA LYS A 229 4.09 -5.35 -11.05
C LYS A 229 3.17 -4.18 -11.36
N ILE A 230 3.24 -3.12 -10.55
CA ILE A 230 2.40 -1.91 -10.60
C ILE A 230 2.94 -0.91 -11.62
N LEU A 231 2.05 -0.30 -12.41
CA LEU A 231 2.34 0.88 -13.21
C LEU A 231 1.67 2.11 -12.60
N SER A 232 2.48 3.03 -12.11
CA SER A 232 2.08 4.36 -11.63
C SER A 232 2.49 5.44 -12.62
N ILE A 233 1.71 6.51 -12.72
CA ILE A 233 2.11 7.74 -13.41
C ILE A 233 1.92 8.95 -12.52
N THR A 234 2.87 9.87 -12.58
CA THR A 234 2.81 11.18 -11.93
C THR A 234 2.56 12.24 -12.98
N THR A 235 1.57 13.11 -12.78
CA THR A 235 1.16 14.09 -13.78
C THR A 235 0.75 15.43 -13.17
N PRO A 236 0.91 16.56 -13.90
CA PRO A 236 0.25 17.81 -13.54
C PRO A 236 -1.27 17.65 -13.52
N PRO A 237 -2.01 18.55 -12.82
CA PRO A 237 -3.46 18.49 -12.80
C PRO A 237 -4.09 18.65 -14.16
N LEU A 238 -5.12 17.86 -14.40
CA LEU A 238 -5.99 17.92 -15.56
C LEU A 238 -7.39 18.30 -15.08
N PHE A 239 -8.10 19.08 -15.87
CA PHE A 239 -9.47 19.51 -15.59
C PHE A 239 -10.39 19.08 -16.73
N ASP A 240 -11.69 19.30 -16.58
CA ASP A 240 -12.69 18.92 -17.58
C ASP A 240 -12.27 19.30 -19.01
N PRO A 241 -12.07 18.33 -19.89
CA PRO A 241 -11.66 18.57 -21.27
C PRO A 241 -12.77 19.22 -22.12
N VAL A 242 -14.02 19.18 -21.69
CA VAL A 242 -15.16 19.75 -22.43
C VAL A 242 -15.16 21.27 -22.35
N SER A 243 -14.65 21.85 -21.26
CA SER A 243 -14.61 23.31 -21.07
C SER A 243 -13.60 24.04 -21.98
N GLY A 244 -12.74 23.33 -22.68
CA GLY A 244 -11.67 23.90 -23.51
C GLY A 244 -10.48 24.49 -22.73
N LYS A 245 -10.50 24.45 -21.38
CA LYS A 245 -9.43 24.94 -20.50
C LYS A 245 -8.81 23.75 -19.77
N LYS A 246 -7.88 23.13 -20.35
CA LYS A 246 -7.68 21.71 -20.28
C LYS A 246 -6.51 21.27 -19.46
N GLY A 247 -5.83 22.08 -18.70
CA GLY A 247 -4.62 21.59 -18.08
C GLY A 247 -3.77 20.79 -19.08
N TYR A 248 -3.13 19.77 -18.63
CA TYR A 248 -2.18 18.99 -19.44
C TYR A 248 -2.82 17.74 -20.05
N TYR A 249 -3.82 17.91 -20.95
CA TYR A 249 -4.63 16.82 -21.52
C TYR A 249 -3.83 15.76 -22.29
N VAL A 250 -2.59 16.03 -22.64
CA VAL A 250 -1.67 15.08 -23.29
C VAL A 250 -1.46 13.80 -22.47
N TYR A 251 -1.70 13.84 -21.16
CA TYR A 251 -1.62 12.64 -20.29
C TYR A 251 -2.82 11.68 -20.42
N ALA A 252 -3.89 12.08 -21.14
CA ALA A 252 -4.98 11.19 -21.56
C ALA A 252 -5.67 10.41 -20.44
N TRP A 253 -5.95 11.03 -19.29
CA TRP A 253 -6.44 10.32 -18.10
C TRP A 253 -7.60 9.34 -18.36
N SER A 254 -8.59 9.74 -19.17
CA SER A 254 -9.72 8.86 -19.50
C SER A 254 -9.33 7.62 -20.31
N GLN A 255 -8.32 7.75 -21.18
CA GLN A 255 -7.85 6.65 -22.03
C GLN A 255 -6.92 5.70 -21.27
N VAL A 256 -6.17 6.20 -20.28
CA VAL A 256 -5.24 5.40 -19.51
C VAL A 256 -5.85 4.79 -18.24
N ALA A 257 -7.09 5.12 -17.89
CA ALA A 257 -7.77 4.71 -16.66
C ALA A 257 -7.79 3.20 -16.41
N SER A 258 -7.95 2.39 -17.48
CA SER A 258 -7.91 0.92 -17.41
C SER A 258 -6.50 0.32 -17.53
N ILE A 259 -5.52 1.14 -17.91
CA ILE A 259 -4.15 0.73 -18.19
C ILE A 259 -3.27 0.84 -16.94
N ILE A 260 -3.35 1.99 -16.25
CA ILE A 260 -2.53 2.29 -15.06
C ILE A 260 -3.16 1.73 -13.79
N ASP A 261 -2.33 1.50 -12.78
CA ASP A 261 -2.76 1.11 -11.43
C ASP A 261 -2.88 2.32 -10.52
N GLN A 262 -2.06 3.36 -10.72
CA GLN A 262 -2.05 4.56 -9.89
C GLN A 262 -1.84 5.82 -10.72
N LEU A 263 -2.52 6.89 -10.31
CA LEU A 263 -2.35 8.25 -10.80
C LEU A 263 -1.97 9.14 -9.61
N HIS A 264 -0.78 9.74 -9.64
CA HIS A 264 -0.35 10.77 -8.71
C HIS A 264 -0.52 12.14 -9.35
N ILE A 265 -1.36 13.00 -8.76
CA ILE A 265 -1.65 14.33 -9.28
C ILE A 265 -0.76 15.34 -8.55
N MET A 266 0.14 16.02 -9.24
CA MET A 266 0.98 17.09 -8.69
C MET A 266 0.14 18.34 -8.37
N ALA A 267 -0.65 18.27 -7.29
CA ALA A 267 -1.57 19.33 -6.88
C ALA A 267 -0.86 20.44 -6.09
N TYR A 268 0.28 20.88 -6.57
CA TYR A 268 1.12 21.96 -6.02
C TYR A 268 1.72 22.82 -7.14
N ASP A 269 2.53 23.81 -6.78
CA ASP A 269 3.13 24.80 -7.70
C ASP A 269 2.11 25.62 -8.52
N TYR A 270 0.93 25.87 -7.93
CA TYR A 270 -0.09 26.73 -8.53
C TYR A 270 0.42 28.16 -8.74
N SER A 271 1.13 28.72 -7.73
CA SER A 271 1.75 30.03 -7.79
C SER A 271 3.27 29.87 -7.83
N THR A 272 3.88 30.16 -9.00
CA THR A 272 5.33 30.08 -9.18
C THR A 272 5.97 31.43 -9.44
N SER A 273 5.39 32.26 -10.29
CA SER A 273 5.95 33.55 -10.73
C SER A 273 5.57 34.75 -9.87
N SER A 274 4.54 34.63 -9.05
CA SER A 274 4.06 35.68 -8.16
C SER A 274 3.54 35.10 -6.85
N PRO A 275 3.58 35.87 -5.75
CA PRO A 275 3.11 35.39 -4.45
C PRO A 275 1.66 34.91 -4.47
N GLY A 276 1.44 33.72 -3.92
CA GLY A 276 0.13 33.09 -3.86
C GLY A 276 0.20 31.68 -3.28
N PRO A 277 -0.94 31.01 -3.13
CA PRO A 277 -1.01 29.66 -2.57
C PRO A 277 -0.25 28.66 -3.42
N ILE A 278 0.27 27.61 -2.80
CA ILE A 278 1.07 26.57 -3.44
C ILE A 278 0.17 25.57 -4.20
N GLY A 279 -0.99 25.23 -3.62
CA GLY A 279 -2.00 24.35 -4.23
C GLY A 279 -3.37 24.60 -3.61
N PRO A 280 -4.10 25.66 -4.02
CA PRO A 280 -5.39 26.03 -3.44
C PRO A 280 -6.35 24.87 -3.33
N LEU A 281 -7.00 24.64 -2.18
CA LEU A 281 -7.86 23.50 -1.95
C LEU A 281 -8.95 23.35 -3.02
N GLN A 282 -9.58 24.44 -3.45
CA GLN A 282 -10.61 24.39 -4.49
C GLN A 282 -10.04 23.94 -5.86
N TRP A 283 -8.84 24.39 -6.20
CA TRP A 283 -8.15 23.98 -7.41
C TRP A 283 -7.80 22.48 -7.37
N THR A 284 -7.26 22.01 -6.24
CA THR A 284 -7.02 20.59 -5.99
C THR A 284 -8.33 19.78 -6.10
N THR A 285 -9.41 20.26 -5.46
CA THR A 285 -10.73 19.60 -5.51
C THR A 285 -11.28 19.51 -6.93
N ASN A 286 -11.10 20.54 -7.74
CA ASN A 286 -11.54 20.51 -9.15
C ASN A 286 -10.80 19.44 -9.96
N ALA A 287 -9.48 19.31 -9.75
CA ALA A 287 -8.69 18.25 -10.39
C ALA A 287 -9.14 16.85 -9.94
N VAL A 288 -9.36 16.66 -8.65
CA VAL A 288 -9.89 15.41 -8.08
C VAL A 288 -11.27 15.08 -8.64
N THR A 289 -12.17 16.05 -8.68
CA THR A 289 -13.54 15.86 -9.21
C THR A 289 -13.51 15.37 -10.66
N TYR A 290 -12.62 15.94 -11.48
CA TYR A 290 -12.45 15.43 -12.84
C TYR A 290 -11.80 14.04 -12.84
N ALA A 291 -10.74 13.82 -12.07
CA ALA A 291 -10.06 12.54 -12.02
C ALA A 291 -11.00 11.37 -11.66
N VAL A 292 -11.82 11.52 -10.61
CA VAL A 292 -12.79 10.47 -10.21
C VAL A 292 -13.92 10.24 -11.20
N SER A 293 -14.16 11.19 -12.11
CA SER A 293 -15.16 11.01 -13.17
C SER A 293 -14.66 10.10 -14.29
N VAL A 294 -13.34 9.90 -14.43
CA VAL A 294 -12.73 9.15 -15.52
C VAL A 294 -11.83 8.00 -15.05
N ILE A 295 -11.34 8.03 -13.83
CA ILE A 295 -10.45 7.01 -13.23
C ILE A 295 -11.07 6.51 -11.93
N PRO A 296 -11.02 5.20 -11.62
CA PRO A 296 -11.46 4.67 -10.33
C PRO A 296 -10.77 5.39 -9.16
N ALA A 297 -11.56 5.88 -8.20
CA ALA A 297 -11.07 6.73 -7.10
C ALA A 297 -9.91 6.09 -6.31
N SER A 298 -9.93 4.78 -6.11
CA SER A 298 -8.88 4.03 -5.41
C SER A 298 -7.51 4.07 -6.10
N LYS A 299 -7.45 4.44 -7.38
CA LYS A 299 -6.19 4.60 -8.12
C LYS A 299 -5.60 6.02 -8.03
N ILE A 300 -6.30 6.98 -7.42
CA ILE A 300 -5.96 8.42 -7.44
C ILE A 300 -5.29 8.82 -6.13
N TYR A 301 -4.15 9.50 -6.24
CA TYR A 301 -3.38 10.07 -5.13
C TYR A 301 -3.21 11.57 -5.34
N ILE A 302 -3.44 12.36 -4.28
CA ILE A 302 -3.32 13.82 -4.33
C ILE A 302 -1.90 14.20 -3.90
N GLY A 303 -1.17 14.90 -4.74
CA GLY A 303 0.11 15.50 -4.42
C GLY A 303 -0.02 16.60 -3.36
N ILE A 304 0.79 16.53 -2.32
CA ILE A 304 0.91 17.55 -1.27
C ILE A 304 2.37 17.97 -1.13
N PRO A 305 2.67 19.29 -1.00
CA PRO A 305 4.04 19.77 -0.88
C PRO A 305 4.49 19.85 0.58
N GLY A 306 5.63 19.24 0.92
CA GLY A 306 6.33 19.48 2.20
C GLY A 306 7.06 20.81 2.25
N TYR A 307 6.79 21.71 1.32
CA TYR A 307 7.47 23.01 1.17
C TYR A 307 6.50 24.15 0.90
N GLY A 308 7.03 25.36 1.06
CA GLY A 308 6.42 26.61 0.62
C GLY A 308 7.36 27.40 -0.28
N ARG A 309 6.89 28.55 -0.68
CA ARG A 309 7.66 29.49 -1.50
C ARG A 309 7.73 30.85 -0.83
N ASP A 310 8.86 31.52 -0.97
CA ASP A 310 9.21 32.81 -0.37
C ASP A 310 9.65 33.75 -1.48
N TRP A 311 8.78 34.70 -1.83
CA TRP A 311 8.99 35.69 -2.91
C TRP A 311 9.51 36.99 -2.39
N VAL A 312 10.47 37.59 -3.10
CA VAL A 312 10.80 38.99 -2.97
C VAL A 312 9.76 39.83 -3.72
N THR A 313 8.96 40.59 -3.00
CA THR A 313 7.88 41.42 -3.59
C THR A 313 8.32 42.85 -3.90
N LYS A 314 9.23 43.38 -3.10
CA LYS A 314 9.76 44.75 -3.25
C LYS A 314 11.16 44.81 -2.66
N VAL A 315 12.00 45.67 -3.23
CA VAL A 315 13.32 46.03 -2.68
C VAL A 315 13.40 47.54 -2.54
N VAL A 316 13.91 48.01 -1.40
CA VAL A 316 14.19 49.44 -1.12
C VAL A 316 15.65 49.56 -0.78
N GLY A 317 16.33 50.57 -1.36
CA GLY A 317 17.78 50.76 -1.26
C GLY A 317 18.56 49.99 -2.37
N THR A 318 19.88 50.04 -2.27
CA THR A 318 20.77 49.39 -3.23
C THR A 318 21.41 48.16 -2.58
N CYS A 319 21.12 46.96 -3.10
CA CYS A 319 21.63 45.75 -2.49
C CYS A 319 23.14 45.58 -2.68
N PRO A 320 23.86 45.09 -1.67
CA PRO A 320 25.30 44.84 -1.72
C PRO A 320 25.66 43.85 -2.86
N THR A 321 26.87 44.03 -3.38
CA THR A 321 27.47 43.11 -4.34
C THR A 321 28.64 42.31 -3.74
N LEU A 322 29.08 42.67 -2.53
CA LEU A 322 30.17 42.01 -1.79
C LEU A 322 29.78 41.88 -0.29
N PRO A 323 30.18 40.78 0.40
CA PRO A 323 30.88 39.62 -0.11
C PRO A 323 30.02 38.72 -1.00
N ILE A 324 28.68 38.87 -0.94
CA ILE A 324 27.71 38.14 -1.74
C ILE A 324 26.99 39.11 -2.67
N ASN A 325 26.85 38.75 -3.93
CA ASN A 325 26.10 39.57 -4.89
C ASN A 325 24.60 39.43 -4.71
N TYR A 326 24.03 40.22 -3.79
CA TYR A 326 22.58 40.22 -3.52
C TYR A 326 21.77 40.91 -4.62
N SER A 327 22.37 41.71 -5.50
CA SER A 327 21.64 42.38 -6.59
C SER A 327 21.00 41.40 -7.57
N LYS A 328 21.50 40.15 -7.67
CA LYS A 328 20.96 39.09 -8.53
C LYS A 328 20.02 38.15 -7.79
N THR A 329 20.19 37.97 -6.49
CA THR A 329 19.44 37.00 -5.67
C THR A 329 18.33 37.64 -4.85
N VAL A 330 18.31 38.97 -4.77
CA VAL A 330 17.35 39.77 -4.02
C VAL A 330 16.76 40.86 -4.94
N ALA A 331 15.94 40.43 -5.90
CA ALA A 331 15.21 41.30 -6.82
C ALA A 331 13.71 40.97 -6.78
N PRO A 332 12.81 41.95 -7.04
CA PRO A 332 11.39 41.66 -7.14
C PRO A 332 11.13 40.50 -8.12
N GLY A 333 10.29 39.55 -7.71
CA GLY A 333 10.00 38.33 -8.46
C GLY A 333 10.95 37.15 -8.20
N VAL A 334 12.07 37.36 -7.53
CA VAL A 334 12.91 36.22 -7.07
C VAL A 334 12.17 35.39 -6.04
N VAL A 335 12.14 34.08 -6.24
CA VAL A 335 11.50 33.11 -5.37
C VAL A 335 12.52 32.12 -4.81
N SER A 336 12.33 31.74 -3.55
CA SER A 336 13.07 30.68 -2.88
C SER A 336 12.12 29.62 -2.36
N THR A 337 12.54 28.38 -2.35
CA THR A 337 11.81 27.32 -1.65
C THR A 337 12.11 27.39 -0.15
N VAL A 338 11.10 27.23 0.69
CA VAL A 338 11.23 27.09 2.13
C VAL A 338 10.62 25.75 2.55
N VAL A 339 11.39 24.92 3.25
CA VAL A 339 10.89 23.63 3.76
C VAL A 339 9.93 23.88 4.92
N MET A 340 8.85 23.12 4.99
CA MET A 340 7.75 23.36 5.92
C MET A 340 8.21 23.39 7.39
N HIS A 341 9.06 22.45 7.82
CA HIS A 341 9.57 22.41 9.20
C HIS A 341 10.42 23.63 9.60
N SER A 342 10.90 24.42 8.63
CA SER A 342 11.70 25.64 8.89
C SER A 342 10.87 26.91 8.90
N VAL A 343 9.60 26.86 8.51
CA VAL A 343 8.75 28.06 8.33
C VAL A 343 8.49 28.77 9.65
N ALA A 344 8.21 28.03 10.73
CA ALA A 344 7.99 28.60 12.05
C ALA A 344 9.22 29.37 12.57
N ALA A 345 10.42 28.82 12.39
CA ALA A 345 11.67 29.48 12.75
C ALA A 345 11.91 30.73 11.89
N LEU A 346 11.63 30.66 10.59
CA LEU A 346 11.72 31.81 9.70
C LEU A 346 10.79 32.95 10.13
N ALA A 347 9.53 32.63 10.41
CA ALA A 347 8.54 33.63 10.88
C ALA A 347 9.00 34.28 12.21
N ALA A 348 9.43 33.48 13.18
CA ALA A 348 9.91 33.93 14.47
C ALA A 348 11.15 34.85 14.35
N ALA A 349 12.10 34.48 13.47
CA ALA A 349 13.33 35.26 13.26
C ALA A 349 13.07 36.70 12.76
N TYR A 350 11.94 36.93 12.14
CA TYR A 350 11.55 38.25 11.63
C TYR A 350 10.30 38.85 12.33
N GLY A 351 9.86 38.26 13.45
CA GLY A 351 8.68 38.72 14.20
C GLY A 351 7.38 38.67 13.40
N ALA A 352 7.31 37.77 12.40
CA ALA A 352 6.12 37.61 11.57
C ALA A 352 5.18 36.56 12.18
N THR A 353 3.88 36.74 11.97
CA THR A 353 2.85 35.80 12.42
C THR A 353 2.17 35.19 11.20
N PRO A 354 2.29 33.85 10.97
CA PRO A 354 1.55 33.16 9.94
C PRO A 354 0.04 33.25 10.14
N THR A 355 -0.69 33.43 9.05
CA THR A 355 -2.15 33.49 9.04
C THR A 355 -2.70 32.48 8.05
N TYR A 356 -3.62 31.65 8.52
CA TYR A 356 -4.31 30.67 7.68
C TYR A 356 -5.39 31.35 6.83
N ASN A 357 -5.35 31.11 5.53
CA ASN A 357 -6.34 31.60 4.58
C ASN A 357 -7.38 30.52 4.33
N GLN A 358 -8.60 30.71 4.80
CA GLN A 358 -9.70 29.75 4.68
C GLN A 358 -10.10 29.46 3.23
N THR A 359 -9.98 30.44 2.33
CA THR A 359 -10.36 30.29 0.91
C THR A 359 -9.41 29.34 0.17
N TYR A 360 -8.12 29.43 0.46
CA TYR A 360 -7.11 28.60 -0.18
C TYR A 360 -6.74 27.37 0.64
N ALA A 361 -7.13 27.34 1.92
CA ALA A 361 -6.73 26.35 2.90
C ALA A 361 -5.19 26.22 2.98
N GLU A 362 -4.51 27.36 3.10
CA GLU A 362 -3.05 27.47 3.22
C GLU A 362 -2.67 28.66 4.09
N SER A 363 -1.48 28.60 4.67
CA SER A 363 -0.95 29.67 5.52
C SER A 363 0.03 30.57 4.77
N SER A 364 0.06 31.85 5.18
CA SER A 364 0.97 32.85 4.63
C SER A 364 1.40 33.86 5.66
N PHE A 365 2.51 34.52 5.41
CA PHE A 365 2.98 35.69 6.16
C PHE A 365 3.88 36.57 5.31
N THR A 366 4.11 37.81 5.78
CA THR A 366 5.05 38.75 5.17
C THR A 366 6.12 39.13 6.18
N TYR A 367 7.32 39.43 5.68
CA TYR A 367 8.42 39.90 6.50
C TYR A 367 9.39 40.79 5.72
N GLN A 368 10.29 41.45 6.44
CA GLN A 368 11.33 42.29 5.85
C GLN A 368 12.68 41.74 6.22
N LYS A 369 13.59 41.68 5.25
CA LYS A 369 14.97 41.23 5.44
C LYS A 369 15.94 42.30 4.95
N VAL A 370 16.83 42.75 5.85
CA VAL A 370 17.86 43.73 5.56
C VAL A 370 19.14 43.01 5.13
N TYR A 371 19.77 43.54 4.09
CA TYR A 371 21.04 43.07 3.57
C TYR A 371 22.06 44.22 3.60
N ASN A 372 23.14 44.03 4.35
CA ASN A 372 24.23 44.98 4.51
C ASN A 372 25.49 44.47 3.84
N GLY A 373 26.28 45.38 3.29
CA GLY A 373 27.57 45.06 2.67
C GLY A 373 28.16 46.22 1.89
N THR A 374 28.95 45.90 0.86
CA THR A 374 29.58 46.92 0.01
C THR A 374 29.24 46.69 -1.47
N LEU A 375 29.32 47.75 -2.23
CA LEU A 375 29.39 47.70 -3.69
C LEU A 375 30.78 47.31 -4.15
N SER A 376 30.95 46.99 -5.42
CA SER A 376 32.23 46.62 -6.03
C SER A 376 33.30 47.75 -5.94
N ASN A 377 32.86 49.00 -5.75
CA ASN A 377 33.75 50.17 -5.55
C ASN A 377 34.12 50.40 -4.07
N GLY A 378 33.72 49.49 -3.14
CA GLY A 378 34.01 49.61 -1.72
C GLY A 378 33.01 50.46 -0.92
N ALA A 379 32.02 51.11 -1.54
CA ALA A 379 31.04 51.90 -0.86
C ALA A 379 30.09 51.03 -0.02
N LEU A 380 29.87 51.42 1.24
CA LEU A 380 28.89 50.78 2.12
C LEU A 380 27.47 50.99 1.56
N THR A 381 26.68 49.94 1.58
CA THR A 381 25.29 49.99 1.10
C THR A 381 24.40 49.02 1.87
N THR A 382 23.11 49.29 1.83
CA THR A 382 22.09 48.45 2.42
C THR A 382 20.84 48.44 1.55
N CYS A 383 20.15 47.28 1.52
CA CYS A 383 18.80 47.22 0.99
C CYS A 383 17.89 46.42 1.91
N THR A 384 16.59 46.71 1.82
CA THR A 384 15.54 45.97 2.51
C THR A 384 14.67 45.27 1.47
N ALA A 385 14.59 43.94 1.53
CA ALA A 385 13.65 43.15 0.77
C ALA A 385 12.37 42.92 1.57
N TYR A 386 11.23 43.21 0.96
CA TYR A 386 9.91 42.82 1.44
C TYR A 386 9.60 41.45 0.84
N ARG A 387 9.20 40.51 1.68
CA ARG A 387 9.03 39.10 1.28
C ARG A 387 7.65 38.60 1.70
N THR A 388 7.12 37.67 0.91
CA THR A 388 5.84 37.00 1.16
C THR A 388 6.05 35.50 1.06
N VAL A 389 5.63 34.78 2.10
CA VAL A 389 5.70 33.32 2.18
C VAL A 389 4.29 32.75 2.09
N TRP A 390 4.13 31.71 1.28
CA TRP A 390 2.96 30.83 1.29
C TRP A 390 3.41 29.38 1.47
N TYR A 391 2.65 28.60 2.24
CA TYR A 391 2.96 27.20 2.51
C TYR A 391 1.72 26.45 3.00
N GLN A 392 1.78 25.12 2.93
CA GLN A 392 0.80 24.24 3.54
C GLN A 392 1.25 23.87 4.96
N ASP A 393 0.38 24.07 5.95
CA ASP A 393 0.60 23.69 7.34
C ASP A 393 -0.20 22.41 7.71
N ALA A 394 -0.20 22.05 8.98
CA ALA A 394 -0.96 20.89 9.48
C ALA A 394 -2.46 20.95 9.15
N GLN A 395 -3.06 22.15 9.24
CA GLN A 395 -4.48 22.35 8.89
C GLN A 395 -4.70 22.15 7.38
N SER A 396 -3.75 22.61 6.56
CA SER A 396 -3.75 22.40 5.11
C SER A 396 -3.68 20.91 4.73
N PHE A 397 -2.81 20.16 5.40
CA PHE A 397 -2.66 18.71 5.20
C PHE A 397 -3.93 17.95 5.62
N SER A 398 -4.53 18.32 6.77
CA SER A 398 -5.83 17.77 7.20
C SER A 398 -6.92 18.00 6.16
N ALA A 399 -7.00 19.21 5.60
CA ALA A 399 -8.00 19.54 4.57
C ALA A 399 -7.86 18.64 3.31
N ARG A 400 -6.63 18.34 2.91
CA ARG A 400 -6.36 17.46 1.76
C ARG A 400 -6.57 15.98 2.09
N ALA A 401 -6.23 15.55 3.30
CA ALA A 401 -6.54 14.22 3.79
C ALA A 401 -8.06 13.95 3.83
N ASN A 402 -8.86 14.96 4.17
CA ASN A 402 -10.32 14.86 4.11
C ASN A 402 -10.86 14.63 2.68
N LEU A 403 -10.17 15.07 1.63
CA LEU A 403 -10.54 14.72 0.25
C LEU A 403 -10.37 13.21 0.00
N VAL A 404 -9.35 12.58 0.60
CA VAL A 404 -9.19 11.11 0.51
C VAL A 404 -10.43 10.41 1.08
N SER A 405 -10.90 10.84 2.24
CA SER A 405 -12.14 10.33 2.84
C SER A 405 -13.37 10.59 1.96
N GLN A 406 -13.55 11.84 1.53
CA GLN A 406 -14.73 12.29 0.79
C GLN A 406 -14.90 11.56 -0.55
N TYR A 407 -13.80 11.36 -1.27
CA TYR A 407 -13.81 10.75 -2.60
C TYR A 407 -13.39 9.28 -2.59
N ARG A 408 -13.01 8.72 -1.43
CA ARG A 408 -12.46 7.35 -1.27
C ARG A 408 -11.25 7.10 -2.15
N LEU A 409 -10.32 8.07 -2.16
CA LEU A 409 -9.13 8.00 -2.99
C LEU A 409 -8.14 6.95 -2.50
N GLY A 410 -7.16 6.59 -3.34
CA GLY A 410 -6.01 5.77 -2.96
C GLY A 410 -5.18 6.41 -1.85
N GLY A 411 -5.01 7.73 -1.87
CA GLY A 411 -4.29 8.43 -0.82
C GLY A 411 -3.77 9.82 -1.18
N LEU A 412 -2.78 10.24 -0.40
CA LEU A 412 -1.95 11.42 -0.63
C LEU A 412 -0.56 11.00 -1.12
N SER A 413 0.14 11.92 -1.81
CA SER A 413 1.54 11.74 -2.25
C SER A 413 2.34 12.98 -1.87
N GLU A 414 3.30 12.83 -0.97
CA GLU A 414 4.08 13.97 -0.49
C GLU A 414 5.35 14.21 -1.30
N TRP A 415 5.51 15.41 -1.81
CA TRP A 415 6.75 15.91 -2.38
C TRP A 415 7.44 16.86 -1.38
N THR A 416 8.47 16.45 -0.59
CA THR A 416 8.98 15.09 -0.41
C THR A 416 9.08 14.81 1.08
N PHE A 417 9.08 13.56 1.49
CA PHE A 417 9.32 13.21 2.88
C PHE A 417 10.57 13.91 3.44
N GLY A 418 10.50 14.33 4.71
CA GLY A 418 11.57 15.02 5.41
C GLY A 418 11.57 16.55 5.23
N MET A 419 10.63 17.09 4.46
CA MET A 419 10.41 18.55 4.35
C MET A 419 9.28 19.05 5.26
N GLU A 420 8.37 18.16 5.63
CA GLU A 420 7.18 18.44 6.43
C GLU A 420 7.49 18.85 7.87
N ASP A 421 6.54 19.53 8.49
CA ASP A 421 6.49 19.68 9.95
C ASP A 421 5.85 18.42 10.57
N PRO A 422 6.38 17.88 11.69
CA PRO A 422 5.79 16.71 12.34
C PRO A 422 4.29 16.83 12.67
N SER A 423 3.78 18.03 12.89
CA SER A 423 2.34 18.28 13.12
C SER A 423 1.48 17.97 11.90
N ALA A 424 2.04 18.03 10.69
CA ALA A 424 1.35 17.69 9.45
C ALA A 424 0.97 16.20 9.41
N PHE A 425 1.89 15.32 9.76
CA PHE A 425 1.60 13.89 9.84
C PHE A 425 0.62 13.56 10.97
N GLN A 426 0.68 14.28 12.10
CA GLN A 426 -0.33 14.12 13.13
C GLN A 426 -1.73 14.50 12.63
N ALA A 427 -1.84 15.57 11.84
CA ALA A 427 -3.11 15.98 11.25
C ALA A 427 -3.65 14.94 10.23
N ILE A 428 -2.78 14.35 9.40
CA ILE A 428 -3.15 13.24 8.53
C ILE A 428 -3.59 12.03 9.35
N ARG A 429 -2.87 11.70 10.43
CA ARG A 429 -3.17 10.54 11.29
C ARG A 429 -4.55 10.63 11.93
N VAL A 430 -4.99 11.83 12.35
CA VAL A 430 -6.35 12.05 12.87
C VAL A 430 -7.40 11.65 11.82
N VAL A 431 -7.23 12.08 10.57
CA VAL A 431 -8.14 11.70 9.48
C VAL A 431 -8.02 10.21 9.19
N ALA A 432 -6.81 9.67 9.10
CA ALA A 432 -6.55 8.26 8.81
C ALA A 432 -7.17 7.32 9.85
N LEU A 433 -7.17 7.72 11.12
CA LEU A 433 -7.85 6.99 12.19
C LEU A 433 -9.37 7.07 12.07
N SER A 434 -9.92 8.24 11.68
CA SER A 434 -11.36 8.43 11.52
C SER A 434 -11.97 7.63 10.37
N ILE A 435 -11.15 7.26 9.39
CA ILE A 435 -11.52 6.45 8.23
C ILE A 435 -10.85 5.06 8.23
N ALA A 436 -10.26 4.67 9.34
CA ALA A 436 -9.69 3.34 9.49
C ALA A 436 -10.79 2.29 9.30
N PRO A 437 -10.53 1.23 8.51
CA PRO A 437 -11.51 0.18 8.38
C PRO A 437 -11.61 -0.60 9.69
N ASP A 438 -12.82 -0.98 10.05
CA ASP A 438 -13.07 -1.86 11.17
C ASP A 438 -12.41 -3.22 10.93
N SER A 439 -11.75 -3.77 11.92
CA SER A 439 -11.33 -5.17 11.87
C SER A 439 -12.55 -6.09 11.99
N VAL A 440 -12.47 -7.26 11.36
CA VAL A 440 -13.52 -8.28 11.45
C VAL A 440 -12.95 -9.50 12.12
N ALA A 441 -13.44 -9.83 13.30
CA ALA A 441 -13.14 -11.10 13.95
C ALA A 441 -14.11 -12.16 13.43
N ALA A 442 -13.58 -13.32 13.00
CA ALA A 442 -14.38 -14.37 12.42
C ALA A 442 -14.14 -15.71 13.13
N SER A 443 -15.18 -16.48 13.31
CA SER A 443 -15.15 -17.83 13.84
C SER A 443 -16.03 -18.76 13.01
N LEU A 444 -15.72 -20.06 13.02
CA LEU A 444 -16.47 -21.08 12.30
C LEU A 444 -16.76 -22.25 13.23
N SER A 445 -18.02 -22.68 13.23
CA SER A 445 -18.46 -23.89 13.91
C SER A 445 -19.18 -24.83 12.95
N ALA A 446 -19.16 -26.11 13.26
CA ALA A 446 -19.94 -27.14 12.58
C ALA A 446 -20.74 -27.94 13.61
N ASP A 447 -21.95 -28.37 13.29
CA ASP A 447 -22.77 -29.23 14.16
C ASP A 447 -22.03 -30.53 14.51
N SER A 448 -21.26 -31.07 13.54
CA SER A 448 -20.36 -32.20 13.75
C SER A 448 -19.13 -32.08 12.86
N THR A 449 -17.97 -32.35 13.42
CA THR A 449 -16.69 -32.47 12.69
C THR A 449 -16.39 -33.91 12.28
N ASN A 450 -17.24 -34.87 12.68
CA ASN A 450 -17.11 -36.29 12.29
C ASN A 450 -18.48 -36.78 11.80
N ILE A 451 -18.58 -37.02 10.50
CA ILE A 451 -19.81 -37.41 9.84
C ILE A 451 -19.60 -38.68 9.01
N SER A 452 -20.68 -39.39 8.75
CA SER A 452 -20.68 -40.44 7.72
C SER A 452 -20.95 -39.83 6.34
N ILE A 453 -20.37 -40.39 5.30
CA ILE A 453 -20.64 -39.95 3.93
C ILE A 453 -22.15 -39.86 3.66
N GLY A 454 -22.57 -38.76 3.03
CA GLY A 454 -23.99 -38.49 2.74
C GLY A 454 -24.76 -37.89 3.91
N THR A 455 -24.18 -37.77 5.11
CA THR A 455 -24.82 -37.09 6.24
C THR A 455 -24.54 -35.58 6.09
N PRO A 456 -25.58 -34.73 6.05
CA PRO A 456 -25.40 -33.29 6.02
C PRO A 456 -24.83 -32.78 7.35
N THR A 457 -23.98 -31.77 7.29
CA THR A 457 -23.51 -31.02 8.46
C THR A 457 -23.79 -29.55 8.25
N LYS A 458 -24.39 -28.91 9.26
CA LYS A 458 -24.61 -27.47 9.27
C LYS A 458 -23.33 -26.79 9.74
N VAL A 459 -22.93 -25.72 9.05
CA VAL A 459 -21.79 -24.88 9.40
C VAL A 459 -22.26 -23.45 9.61
N VAL A 460 -21.69 -22.77 10.62
CA VAL A 460 -22.04 -21.39 10.97
C VAL A 460 -20.76 -20.59 11.13
N GLY A 461 -20.58 -19.61 10.27
CA GLY A 461 -19.60 -18.56 10.43
C GLY A 461 -20.20 -17.40 11.22
N THR A 462 -19.44 -16.86 12.18
CA THR A 462 -19.85 -15.70 12.96
C THR A 462 -18.80 -14.62 12.79
N PHE A 463 -19.23 -13.42 12.39
CA PHE A 463 -18.39 -12.27 12.11
C PHE A 463 -18.81 -11.11 13.02
N THR A 464 -17.82 -10.53 13.71
CA THR A 464 -18.03 -9.44 14.66
C THR A 464 -17.05 -8.29 14.43
N LEU A 465 -17.51 -7.07 14.72
CA LEU A 465 -16.68 -5.86 14.74
C LEU A 465 -15.86 -5.76 16.04
N PRO A 466 -14.90 -4.83 16.16
CA PRO A 466 -14.06 -4.70 17.34
C PRO A 466 -14.80 -4.45 18.64
N ASP A 467 -15.94 -3.78 18.58
CA ASP A 467 -16.85 -3.52 19.71
C ASP A 467 -17.73 -4.73 20.06
N LYS A 468 -17.51 -5.87 19.40
CA LYS A 468 -18.28 -7.12 19.51
C LYS A 468 -19.71 -7.05 18.97
N THR A 469 -20.08 -5.98 18.28
CA THR A 469 -21.34 -5.94 17.55
C THR A 469 -21.30 -6.86 16.33
N PRO A 470 -22.45 -7.42 15.90
CA PRO A 470 -22.52 -8.25 14.71
C PRO A 470 -22.08 -7.50 13.44
N ALA A 471 -21.22 -8.11 12.64
CA ALA A 471 -20.86 -7.62 11.32
C ALA A 471 -21.91 -8.06 10.29
N ALA A 472 -23.08 -7.39 10.30
CA ALA A 472 -24.21 -7.70 9.44
C ALA A 472 -24.02 -7.24 7.99
N GLY A 473 -24.57 -7.97 7.02
CA GLY A 473 -24.63 -7.59 5.61
C GLY A 473 -23.28 -7.59 4.90
N ILE A 474 -22.26 -8.29 5.41
CA ILE A 474 -20.99 -8.42 4.72
C ILE A 474 -21.01 -9.62 3.76
N PRO A 475 -20.40 -9.51 2.55
CA PRO A 475 -20.20 -10.65 1.66
C PRO A 475 -19.34 -11.72 2.31
N VAL A 476 -19.72 -12.98 2.16
CA VAL A 476 -19.01 -14.14 2.70
C VAL A 476 -18.93 -15.24 1.65
N HIS A 477 -17.76 -15.84 1.53
CA HIS A 477 -17.47 -16.98 0.69
C HIS A 477 -17.19 -18.21 1.55
N LEU A 478 -18.03 -19.23 1.45
CA LEU A 478 -17.76 -20.54 2.05
C LEU A 478 -16.82 -21.31 1.11
N GLN A 479 -15.67 -21.69 1.60
CA GLN A 479 -14.65 -22.41 0.84
C GLN A 479 -14.40 -23.78 1.44
N THR A 480 -14.15 -24.74 0.55
CA THR A 480 -13.77 -26.10 0.88
C THR A 480 -12.44 -26.46 0.24
N GLN A 481 -11.71 -27.34 0.89
CA GLN A 481 -10.45 -27.90 0.42
C GLN A 481 -10.42 -29.40 0.67
N SER A 482 -10.38 -30.18 -0.41
CA SER A 482 -10.14 -31.62 -0.35
C SER A 482 -8.68 -31.93 -0.01
N PRO A 483 -8.35 -33.13 0.48
CA PRO A 483 -6.97 -33.51 0.75
C PRO A 483 -6.08 -33.36 -0.51
N GLY A 484 -5.00 -32.59 -0.38
CA GLY A 484 -4.08 -32.29 -1.48
C GLY A 484 -4.61 -31.31 -2.55
N GLY A 485 -5.85 -30.80 -2.40
CA GLY A 485 -6.47 -29.85 -3.32
C GLY A 485 -6.26 -28.39 -2.92
N THR A 486 -6.75 -27.49 -3.76
CA THR A 486 -6.81 -26.04 -3.50
C THR A 486 -8.14 -25.64 -2.86
N TRP A 487 -8.17 -24.45 -2.26
CA TRP A 487 -9.42 -23.85 -1.78
C TRP A 487 -10.35 -23.52 -2.94
N THR A 488 -11.62 -23.93 -2.81
CA THR A 488 -12.67 -23.66 -3.81
C THR A 488 -13.89 -23.09 -3.12
N THR A 489 -14.40 -21.97 -3.61
CA THR A 489 -15.66 -21.39 -3.13
C THR A 489 -16.82 -22.28 -3.57
N VAL A 490 -17.60 -22.74 -2.61
CA VAL A 490 -18.78 -23.62 -2.84
C VAL A 490 -20.09 -22.89 -2.63
N GLN A 491 -20.07 -21.76 -1.91
CA GLN A 491 -21.25 -20.93 -1.70
C GLN A 491 -20.83 -19.50 -1.39
N ASP A 492 -21.56 -18.55 -1.98
CA ASP A 492 -21.50 -17.13 -1.68
C ASP A 492 -22.75 -16.70 -0.94
N GLY A 493 -22.63 -15.66 -0.11
CA GLY A 493 -23.75 -15.09 0.60
C GLY A 493 -23.39 -13.82 1.36
N VAL A 494 -24.27 -13.41 2.25
CA VAL A 494 -24.08 -12.26 3.14
C VAL A 494 -24.43 -12.65 4.57
N THR A 495 -23.77 -12.04 5.55
CA THR A 495 -24.10 -12.27 6.95
C THR A 495 -25.48 -11.73 7.29
N ALA A 496 -26.21 -12.44 8.14
CA ALA A 496 -27.48 -12.01 8.71
C ALA A 496 -27.32 -10.84 9.70
N ALA A 497 -28.43 -10.32 10.22
CA ALA A 497 -28.42 -9.20 11.17
C ALA A 497 -27.63 -9.50 12.46
N ASP A 498 -27.52 -10.77 12.83
CA ASP A 498 -26.73 -11.23 13.97
C ASP A 498 -25.25 -11.52 13.65
N GLY A 499 -24.81 -11.14 12.45
CA GLY A 499 -23.43 -11.36 11.98
C GLY A 499 -23.12 -12.80 11.58
N THR A 500 -24.13 -13.68 11.47
CA THR A 500 -23.91 -15.08 11.09
C THR A 500 -24.14 -15.34 9.60
N PHE A 501 -23.38 -16.30 9.06
CA PHE A 501 -23.65 -16.93 7.79
C PHE A 501 -23.74 -18.44 7.98
N THR A 502 -24.86 -19.03 7.57
CA THR A 502 -25.16 -20.45 7.77
C THR A 502 -25.27 -21.19 6.46
N SER A 503 -24.68 -22.36 6.39
CA SER A 503 -24.77 -23.27 5.26
C SER A 503 -24.91 -24.73 5.72
N THR A 504 -25.38 -25.59 4.83
CA THR A 504 -25.43 -27.04 5.04
C THR A 504 -24.62 -27.73 3.95
N LEU A 505 -23.60 -28.50 4.35
CA LEU A 505 -22.72 -29.21 3.45
C LEU A 505 -23.01 -30.71 3.43
N GLN A 506 -22.98 -31.32 2.26
CA GLN A 506 -22.91 -32.78 2.08
C GLN A 506 -21.53 -33.12 1.53
N LEU A 507 -20.69 -33.68 2.37
CA LEU A 507 -19.30 -33.96 2.01
C LEU A 507 -19.13 -35.43 1.63
N THR A 508 -18.31 -35.66 0.62
CA THR A 508 -18.04 -36.99 0.09
C THR A 508 -16.69 -37.55 0.51
N GLN A 509 -15.87 -36.73 1.19
CA GLN A 509 -14.55 -37.11 1.70
C GLN A 509 -14.10 -36.12 2.78
N ASN A 510 -13.02 -36.42 3.50
CA ASN A 510 -12.39 -35.49 4.43
C ASN A 510 -12.21 -34.13 3.75
N THR A 511 -12.61 -33.08 4.42
CA THR A 511 -12.65 -31.74 3.82
C THR A 511 -12.34 -30.69 4.87
N ASN A 512 -11.39 -29.82 4.57
CA ASN A 512 -11.18 -28.59 5.30
C ASN A 512 -12.19 -27.54 4.83
N ILE A 513 -12.75 -26.79 5.75
CA ILE A 513 -13.67 -25.69 5.47
C ILE A 513 -13.18 -24.40 6.13
N ARG A 514 -13.42 -23.29 5.49
CA ARG A 514 -13.29 -21.94 6.05
C ARG A 514 -14.34 -21.02 5.45
N MET A 515 -14.59 -19.91 6.11
CA MET A 515 -15.34 -18.79 5.55
C MET A 515 -14.43 -17.58 5.46
N PHE A 516 -14.58 -16.84 4.40
CA PHE A 516 -13.79 -15.65 4.07
C PHE A 516 -14.74 -14.50 3.73
N SER A 517 -14.45 -13.30 4.23
CA SER A 517 -15.16 -12.08 3.85
C SER A 517 -14.20 -11.10 3.21
N ASP A 518 -14.59 -10.56 2.05
CA ASP A 518 -13.80 -9.54 1.36
C ASP A 518 -13.70 -8.26 2.18
N GLY A 519 -12.56 -7.59 2.06
CA GLY A 519 -12.38 -6.25 2.58
C GLY A 519 -13.21 -5.22 1.80
N SER A 520 -13.53 -4.11 2.46
CA SER A 520 -14.21 -2.97 1.87
C SER A 520 -13.57 -1.66 2.34
N TRP A 521 -14.10 -0.53 1.88
CA TRP A 521 -13.66 0.76 2.43
C TRP A 521 -13.89 0.84 3.96
N GLN A 522 -14.96 0.26 4.47
CA GLN A 522 -15.34 0.33 5.88
C GLN A 522 -14.77 -0.80 6.73
N ARG A 523 -14.38 -1.93 6.13
CA ARG A 523 -13.99 -3.14 6.87
C ARG A 523 -12.76 -3.81 6.25
N LEU A 524 -11.93 -4.37 7.09
CA LEU A 524 -10.87 -5.28 6.65
C LEU A 524 -11.48 -6.61 6.21
N GLU A 525 -10.74 -7.36 5.40
CA GLU A 525 -11.03 -8.77 5.14
C GLU A 525 -11.01 -9.56 6.46
N GLY A 526 -11.78 -10.64 6.52
CA GLY A 526 -11.85 -11.49 7.70
C GLY A 526 -11.94 -12.96 7.32
N ASP A 527 -11.00 -13.75 7.83
CA ASP A 527 -10.94 -15.19 7.65
C ASP A 527 -11.32 -15.92 8.93
N THR A 528 -12.11 -16.97 8.83
CA THR A 528 -12.30 -17.90 9.95
C THR A 528 -11.09 -18.84 10.06
N PRO A 529 -10.81 -19.36 11.26
CA PRO A 529 -9.95 -20.53 11.39
C PRO A 529 -10.49 -21.69 10.53
N THR A 530 -9.58 -22.50 9.99
CA THR A 530 -9.94 -23.72 9.25
C THR A 530 -10.52 -24.77 10.17
N VAL A 531 -11.66 -25.33 9.80
CA VAL A 531 -12.27 -26.48 10.48
C VAL A 531 -12.15 -27.72 9.58
N ALA A 532 -11.58 -28.78 10.11
CA ALA A 532 -11.52 -30.06 9.42
C ALA A 532 -12.77 -30.88 9.70
N ILE A 533 -13.46 -31.32 8.65
CA ILE A 533 -14.58 -32.27 8.73
C ILE A 533 -14.09 -33.63 8.28
N ASN A 534 -14.11 -34.57 9.19
CA ASN A 534 -13.73 -35.96 8.96
C ASN A 534 -14.95 -36.73 8.45
N VAL A 535 -14.84 -37.34 7.29
CA VAL A 535 -15.92 -38.12 6.68
C VAL A 535 -15.55 -39.61 6.74
N SER A 536 -16.42 -40.38 7.36
CA SER A 536 -16.24 -41.84 7.44
C SER A 536 -17.06 -42.55 6.37
N ARG A 537 -16.57 -43.68 5.90
CA ARG A 537 -17.33 -44.60 5.05
C ARG A 537 -18.50 -45.21 5.82
N VAL A 538 -19.60 -45.50 5.16
CA VAL A 538 -20.67 -46.31 5.74
C VAL A 538 -20.33 -47.77 5.60
N LEU A 539 -20.45 -48.52 6.69
CA LEU A 539 -20.12 -49.93 6.77
C LEU A 539 -21.35 -50.71 7.26
N SER A 540 -21.81 -51.64 6.43
CA SER A 540 -22.92 -52.55 6.78
C SER A 540 -22.48 -53.98 6.55
N TRP A 541 -23.10 -54.89 7.29
CA TRP A 541 -22.76 -56.32 7.15
C TRP A 541 -23.92 -57.18 7.63
N THR A 542 -23.86 -58.46 7.21
CA THR A 542 -24.76 -59.48 7.70
C THR A 542 -23.92 -60.62 8.29
N ILE A 543 -24.21 -60.90 9.55
CA ILE A 543 -23.57 -61.97 10.30
C ILE A 543 -24.63 -62.84 10.96
N PRO A 544 -24.52 -64.17 10.96
CA PRO A 544 -25.48 -65.07 11.63
C PRO A 544 -25.49 -64.84 13.15
N ALA A 545 -26.66 -64.92 13.76
CA ALA A 545 -26.77 -64.80 15.22
C ALA A 545 -26.14 -65.98 15.99
N SER A 546 -25.98 -67.14 15.29
CA SER A 546 -25.28 -68.29 15.84
C SER A 546 -24.46 -69.03 14.76
N MET A 547 -23.34 -69.64 15.16
CA MET A 547 -22.45 -70.40 14.31
C MET A 547 -22.07 -71.73 14.98
N LYS A 548 -21.92 -72.84 14.19
CA LYS A 548 -21.43 -74.10 14.73
C LYS A 548 -19.91 -74.04 14.90
N VAL A 549 -19.41 -74.59 15.99
CA VAL A 549 -17.96 -74.71 16.24
C VAL A 549 -17.30 -75.57 15.19
N GLY A 550 -16.18 -75.16 14.67
CA GLY A 550 -15.40 -75.84 13.66
C GLY A 550 -15.94 -75.71 12.20
N VAL A 551 -17.11 -75.05 11.99
CA VAL A 551 -17.70 -74.86 10.68
C VAL A 551 -17.36 -73.47 10.13
N PRO A 552 -16.87 -73.38 8.89
CA PRO A 552 -16.61 -72.09 8.26
C PRO A 552 -17.90 -71.39 7.84
N TYR A 553 -18.02 -70.09 8.14
CA TYR A 553 -19.12 -69.24 7.75
C TYR A 553 -18.62 -68.06 6.92
N THR A 554 -19.36 -67.72 5.89
CA THR A 554 -19.09 -66.57 5.05
C THR A 554 -19.79 -65.33 5.63
N ILE A 555 -19.04 -64.29 5.95
CA ILE A 555 -19.53 -62.99 6.35
C ILE A 555 -19.26 -62.03 5.20
N LYS A 556 -20.26 -61.21 4.82
CA LYS A 556 -20.18 -60.21 3.78
C LYS A 556 -20.32 -58.82 4.43
N ALA A 557 -19.36 -57.96 4.13
CA ALA A 557 -19.36 -56.56 4.54
C ALA A 557 -19.47 -55.65 3.31
N GLN A 558 -20.38 -54.70 3.33
CA GLN A 558 -20.56 -53.71 2.28
C GLN A 558 -20.03 -52.37 2.73
N VAL A 559 -19.16 -51.79 1.93
CA VAL A 559 -18.55 -50.43 2.14
C VAL A 559 -19.20 -49.44 1.17
N SER A 560 -19.61 -48.31 1.65
CA SER A 560 -20.10 -47.20 0.83
C SER A 560 -19.22 -45.95 1.07
N PRO A 561 -18.78 -45.23 0.01
CA PRO A 561 -19.03 -45.51 -1.41
C PRO A 561 -18.37 -46.81 -1.85
N ALA A 562 -18.99 -47.48 -2.84
CA ALA A 562 -18.49 -48.71 -3.40
C ALA A 562 -17.16 -48.43 -4.14
N VAL A 563 -16.09 -49.09 -3.71
CA VAL A 563 -14.76 -48.99 -4.29
C VAL A 563 -13.94 -50.24 -3.99
N ALA A 564 -13.16 -50.69 -4.95
CA ALA A 564 -12.22 -51.79 -4.77
C ALA A 564 -10.99 -51.35 -3.94
N GLY A 565 -10.37 -52.30 -3.25
CA GLY A 565 -9.08 -52.08 -2.61
C GLY A 565 -9.14 -51.56 -1.16
N VAL A 566 -10.30 -51.38 -0.57
CA VAL A 566 -10.42 -51.01 0.83
C VAL A 566 -10.27 -52.25 1.74
N THR A 567 -9.31 -52.19 2.64
CA THR A 567 -9.11 -53.27 3.63
C THR A 567 -10.13 -53.11 4.76
N VAL A 568 -10.96 -54.09 4.94
CA VAL A 568 -11.89 -54.24 6.06
C VAL A 568 -11.33 -55.26 7.02
N ALA A 569 -11.19 -54.92 8.29
CA ALA A 569 -10.71 -55.85 9.32
C ALA A 569 -11.85 -56.29 10.24
N LEU A 570 -11.84 -57.52 10.66
CA LEU A 570 -12.74 -58.11 11.62
C LEU A 570 -12.04 -58.21 12.99
N SER A 571 -12.78 -58.03 14.08
CA SER A 571 -12.24 -58.00 15.46
C SER A 571 -11.50 -59.30 15.86
N ASN A 572 -11.63 -60.39 15.14
CA ASN A 572 -10.88 -61.63 15.37
C ASN A 572 -9.52 -61.69 14.68
N GLY A 573 -9.10 -60.62 14.01
CA GLY A 573 -7.84 -60.49 13.27
C GLY A 573 -7.93 -60.83 11.77
N ALA A 574 -9.06 -61.34 11.29
CA ALA A 574 -9.26 -61.58 9.86
C ALA A 574 -9.43 -60.25 9.12
N SER A 575 -8.92 -60.18 7.87
CA SER A 575 -9.10 -59.02 6.98
C SER A 575 -9.52 -59.50 5.58
N ALA A 576 -10.27 -58.63 4.88
CA ALA A 576 -10.65 -58.84 3.50
C ALA A 576 -10.60 -57.49 2.75
N VAL A 577 -10.36 -57.53 1.48
CA VAL A 577 -10.30 -56.36 0.60
C VAL A 577 -11.58 -56.28 -0.23
N THR A 578 -12.14 -55.07 -0.37
CA THR A 578 -13.36 -54.87 -1.17
C THR A 578 -13.09 -55.09 -2.66
N ASP A 579 -14.09 -55.64 -3.34
CA ASP A 579 -14.17 -55.66 -4.81
C ASP A 579 -14.72 -54.32 -5.36
N SER A 580 -14.92 -54.24 -6.68
CA SER A 580 -15.43 -53.03 -7.36
C SER A 580 -16.86 -52.65 -6.94
N SER A 581 -17.63 -53.58 -6.36
CA SER A 581 -18.96 -53.29 -5.79
C SER A 581 -18.90 -52.83 -4.34
N GLY A 582 -17.70 -52.73 -3.75
CA GLY A 582 -17.49 -52.38 -2.34
C GLY A 582 -17.72 -53.53 -1.38
N LEU A 583 -17.79 -54.79 -1.87
CA LEU A 583 -18.05 -55.98 -1.06
C LEU A 583 -16.74 -56.64 -0.61
N ALA A 584 -16.60 -56.79 0.71
CA ALA A 584 -15.53 -57.61 1.33
C ALA A 584 -16.12 -58.90 1.88
N THR A 585 -15.48 -60.04 1.61
CA THR A 585 -15.95 -61.37 2.00
C THR A 585 -14.94 -62.05 2.92
N PHE A 586 -15.41 -62.46 4.11
CA PHE A 586 -14.60 -63.15 5.11
C PHE A 586 -15.05 -64.60 5.24
N THR A 587 -14.14 -65.50 5.49
CA THR A 587 -14.42 -66.86 5.97
C THR A 587 -14.00 -66.92 7.44
N VAL A 588 -14.94 -67.20 8.31
CA VAL A 588 -14.73 -67.21 9.78
C VAL A 588 -15.11 -68.57 10.33
N THR A 589 -14.24 -69.14 11.16
CA THR A 589 -14.48 -70.39 11.87
C THR A 589 -14.25 -70.15 13.38
N ASN A 590 -15.24 -70.46 14.21
CA ASN A 590 -15.11 -70.40 15.64
C ASN A 590 -14.52 -71.69 16.19
N GLY A 591 -13.40 -71.62 16.91
CA GLY A 591 -12.69 -72.77 17.47
C GLY A 591 -13.27 -73.31 18.78
N SER A 592 -14.11 -72.51 19.47
CA SER A 592 -14.70 -72.88 20.77
C SER A 592 -16.13 -72.38 20.92
N SER A 593 -16.90 -72.99 21.80
CA SER A 593 -18.28 -72.57 22.11
C SER A 593 -18.25 -71.34 23.04
N GLY A 594 -19.30 -70.49 22.90
CA GLY A 594 -19.47 -69.28 23.71
C GLY A 594 -19.95 -68.07 22.92
N PHE A 595 -20.06 -66.95 23.60
CA PHE A 595 -20.44 -65.71 22.96
C PHE A 595 -19.22 -65.00 22.40
N VAL A 596 -19.20 -64.78 21.09
CA VAL A 596 -18.06 -64.15 20.37
C VAL A 596 -18.47 -62.78 19.84
N PRO A 597 -17.83 -61.71 20.29
CA PRO A 597 -18.12 -60.35 19.79
C PRO A 597 -17.38 -60.11 18.48
N TYR A 598 -18.12 -59.77 17.45
CA TYR A 598 -17.57 -59.34 16.15
C TYR A 598 -17.89 -57.88 15.88
N ARG A 599 -16.91 -57.16 15.34
CA ARG A 599 -17.12 -55.86 14.72
C ARG A 599 -16.20 -55.71 13.51
N LEU A 600 -16.59 -54.86 12.60
CA LEU A 600 -15.79 -54.44 11.44
C LEU A 600 -15.10 -53.12 11.71
N THR A 601 -13.90 -52.97 11.18
CA THR A 601 -13.13 -51.71 11.21
C THR A 601 -12.51 -51.44 9.84
N ILE A 602 -12.43 -50.15 9.46
CA ILE A 602 -11.65 -49.64 8.35
C ILE A 602 -10.74 -48.57 8.91
N ALA A 603 -9.44 -48.67 8.62
CA ALA A 603 -8.47 -47.64 9.01
C ALA A 603 -8.73 -46.33 8.23
N ALA A 604 -8.31 -45.21 8.79
CA ALA A 604 -8.32 -43.95 8.07
C ALA A 604 -7.37 -44.01 6.87
N ASP A 605 -7.75 -43.30 5.82
CA ASP A 605 -6.89 -42.99 4.68
C ASP A 605 -6.89 -41.48 4.43
N GLN A 606 -6.24 -41.01 3.38
CA GLN A 606 -6.18 -39.60 3.04
C GLN A 606 -7.59 -38.97 2.88
N ASN A 607 -8.52 -39.70 2.30
CA ASN A 607 -9.84 -39.21 1.91
C ASN A 607 -10.93 -39.50 2.95
N PHE A 608 -10.73 -40.45 3.84
CA PHE A 608 -11.75 -40.90 4.79
C PHE A 608 -11.19 -41.14 6.20
N ALA A 609 -11.98 -40.77 7.18
CA ALA A 609 -11.71 -41.11 8.56
C ALA A 609 -11.89 -42.61 8.85
N ALA A 610 -11.26 -43.09 9.89
CA ALA A 610 -11.48 -44.47 10.37
C ALA A 610 -12.95 -44.69 10.73
N THR A 611 -13.44 -45.89 10.43
CA THR A 611 -14.83 -46.27 10.78
C THR A 611 -14.86 -47.65 11.44
N GLN A 612 -15.87 -47.85 12.29
CA GLN A 612 -16.13 -49.13 12.91
C GLN A 612 -17.62 -49.33 13.15
N THR A 613 -18.05 -50.61 13.11
CA THR A 613 -19.43 -50.97 13.50
C THR A 613 -19.57 -51.15 15.00
N ALA A 614 -20.78 -51.17 15.49
CA ALA A 614 -21.06 -51.74 16.82
C ALA A 614 -20.67 -53.24 16.87
N PHE A 615 -20.40 -53.77 18.05
CA PHE A 615 -20.25 -55.20 18.22
C PHE A 615 -21.56 -55.94 17.99
N VAL A 616 -21.46 -57.04 17.25
CA VAL A 616 -22.52 -58.02 17.15
C VAL A 616 -22.05 -59.27 17.89
N ILE A 617 -22.86 -59.76 18.81
CA ILE A 617 -22.55 -60.93 19.60
C ILE A 617 -23.09 -62.14 18.85
N VAL A 618 -22.22 -63.07 18.50
CA VAL A 618 -22.57 -64.33 17.83
C VAL A 618 -22.41 -65.50 18.81
N TRP A 619 -23.40 -66.36 18.91
CA TRP A 619 -23.31 -67.54 19.75
C TRP A 619 -22.68 -68.72 18.97
N ALA A 620 -21.47 -69.07 19.31
CA ALA A 620 -20.78 -70.28 18.82
C ALA A 620 -21.22 -71.51 19.61
N ARG A 621 -21.77 -72.49 18.97
CA ARG A 621 -22.36 -73.69 19.59
C ARG A 621 -22.02 -74.99 18.85
#